data_08a3be2085433b709ebb28875a2d39d4
#
_entry.id   08a3be2085433b709ebb28875a2d39d4
#
_cell.length_a   1.000
_cell.length_b   1.000
_cell.length_c   1.000
_cell.angle_alpha   90.00
_cell.angle_beta   90.00
_cell.angle_gamma   90.00
#
_symmetry.space_group_name_H-M   'P 1'
#
loop_
_entity.id
_entity.type
_entity.pdbx_description
1 polymer ?
#
loop_
_entity_poly.entity_id
_entity_poly.type
_entity_poly.pdbx_seq_one_letter_code
_entity_poly.pdbx_strand_id
1 'polypeptide(L)'
;ILHFSGPNGIGRQGLPPVGFQQLPGRAVSNLTFSDWADVKSRGFIEGYYGSPWSTKDRVNLMTWGGYYKMNTYVYAPKDDPLHRNNWRGLYTEDQIENEIKPQAEAGNKSKVRFVYALAPFHNDGEARGKHFRFDTEEHYQKDLKELKAKYMQTIDAGVRQIALLADDSTDWGAQYGNDNTYVRVLKD
;
A
#
# COMPACT_ATOMS: atom_id res chain seq x y z
N ILE A 1 -1.78 11.24 -25.72
CA ILE A 1 -1.19 10.12 -24.93
C ILE A 1 -1.26 8.91 -25.82
N LEU A 2 -0.10 8.41 -26.22
CA LEU A 2 0.03 7.24 -27.08
C LEU A 2 -0.01 5.97 -26.24
N HIS A 3 -0.72 4.99 -26.72
CA HIS A 3 -0.83 3.67 -26.09
C HIS A 3 0.41 2.83 -26.49
N PHE A 4 1.19 2.41 -25.50
CA PHE A 4 2.38 1.59 -25.75
C PHE A 4 2.11 0.12 -25.46
N SER A 5 2.28 -0.72 -26.45
CA SER A 5 2.43 -2.16 -26.26
C SER A 5 3.92 -2.49 -26.30
N GLY A 6 4.51 -2.82 -25.14
CA GLY A 6 5.88 -3.34 -25.09
C GLY A 6 5.95 -4.77 -25.59
N PRO A 7 7.16 -5.31 -25.84
CA PRO A 7 7.37 -6.64 -26.39
C PRO A 7 6.81 -7.80 -25.55
N ASN A 8 6.34 -7.54 -24.34
CA ASN A 8 5.69 -8.51 -23.45
C ASN A 8 4.17 -8.40 -23.42
N GLY A 9 3.56 -7.77 -24.42
CA GLY A 9 2.14 -7.93 -24.72
C GLY A 9 1.13 -7.64 -23.61
N ILE A 10 1.47 -6.80 -22.62
CA ILE A 10 0.49 -6.35 -21.63
C ILE A 10 -0.29 -5.19 -22.24
N GLY A 11 -1.10 -5.52 -23.23
CA GLY A 11 -2.16 -4.64 -23.68
C GLY A 11 -3.14 -4.42 -22.53
N ARG A 12 -3.24 -3.20 -22.04
CA ARG A 12 -4.32 -2.83 -21.11
C ARG A 12 -5.60 -2.80 -21.90
N GLN A 13 -6.34 -3.90 -21.87
CA GLN A 13 -7.73 -3.91 -22.31
C GLN A 13 -8.56 -3.25 -21.22
N GLY A 14 -9.21 -2.17 -21.56
CA GLY A 14 -10.25 -1.55 -20.75
C GLY A 14 -10.02 -0.07 -20.48
N LEU A 15 -10.90 0.72 -20.84
CA LEU A 15 -11.12 2.15 -20.80
C LEU A 15 -10.18 2.96 -21.72
N PRO A 16 -10.75 3.57 -22.75
CA PRO A 16 -10.04 4.55 -23.52
C PRO A 16 -9.66 5.72 -22.61
N PRO A 17 -8.47 6.31 -22.77
CA PRO A 17 -8.12 7.53 -22.07
C PRO A 17 -9.18 8.60 -22.36
N VAL A 18 -9.64 9.25 -21.30
CA VAL A 18 -10.59 10.35 -21.41
C VAL A 18 -9.98 11.41 -22.33
N GLY A 19 -10.66 11.73 -23.39
CA GLY A 19 -10.24 12.76 -24.35
C GLY A 19 -9.70 12.27 -25.68
N PHE A 20 -9.61 10.97 -25.95
CA PHE A 20 -9.28 10.47 -27.27
C PHE A 20 -10.56 10.28 -28.10
N GLN A 21 -10.93 11.27 -28.88
CA GLN A 21 -11.84 11.04 -30.01
C GLN A 21 -11.02 10.38 -31.12
N GLN A 22 -11.40 9.16 -31.50
CA GLN A 22 -10.96 8.58 -32.75
C GLN A 22 -11.45 9.47 -33.90
N LEU A 23 -10.52 10.22 -34.48
CA LEU A 23 -10.83 10.97 -35.71
C LEU A 23 -11.01 9.96 -36.84
N PRO A 24 -12.18 9.89 -37.48
CA PRO A 24 -12.42 8.96 -38.56
C PRO A 24 -11.42 9.21 -39.71
N GLY A 25 -10.76 8.17 -40.16
CA GLY A 25 -10.01 8.18 -41.42
C GLY A 25 -8.51 8.52 -41.35
N ARG A 26 -7.90 8.62 -40.17
CA ARG A 26 -6.44 8.71 -40.07
C ARG A 26 -5.85 7.41 -39.52
N ALA A 27 -5.33 6.58 -40.42
CA ALA A 27 -4.45 5.50 -40.04
C ALA A 27 -3.10 6.10 -39.59
N VAL A 28 -2.68 5.81 -38.37
CA VAL A 28 -1.31 6.07 -37.94
C VAL A 28 -0.45 4.98 -38.56
N SER A 29 0.45 5.34 -39.48
CA SER A 29 1.42 4.42 -40.06
C SER A 29 2.28 3.80 -38.95
N ASN A 30 2.78 2.58 -39.19
CA ASN A 30 3.57 1.78 -38.23
C ASN A 30 4.61 2.63 -37.50
N LEU A 31 4.30 2.97 -36.25
CA LEU A 31 5.20 3.66 -35.35
C LEU A 31 5.71 2.68 -34.31
N THR A 32 7.03 2.58 -34.23
CA THR A 32 7.69 1.80 -33.16
C THR A 32 8.11 2.73 -32.03
N PHE A 33 7.63 2.45 -30.83
CA PHE A 33 8.04 3.16 -29.64
C PHE A 33 8.81 2.22 -28.73
N SER A 34 9.92 2.70 -28.20
CA SER A 34 10.67 2.04 -27.14
C SER A 34 10.73 2.99 -25.95
N ASP A 35 10.21 2.56 -24.83
CA ASP A 35 10.13 3.40 -23.63
C ASP A 35 10.23 2.57 -22.35
N TRP A 36 11.00 3.03 -21.41
CA TRP A 36 11.23 2.41 -20.11
C TRP A 36 11.27 3.48 -19.00
N ALA A 37 11.20 3.06 -17.77
CA ALA A 37 11.29 3.95 -16.63
C ALA A 37 12.66 3.80 -15.95
N ASP A 38 13.36 4.91 -15.77
CA ASP A 38 14.64 4.96 -15.06
C ASP A 38 14.50 4.69 -13.56
N VAL A 39 13.34 5.05 -12.99
CA VAL A 39 13.02 4.81 -11.58
C VAL A 39 12.12 3.60 -11.45
N LYS A 40 12.56 2.59 -10.69
CA LYS A 40 11.83 1.32 -10.53
C LYS A 40 10.49 1.46 -9.80
N SER A 41 10.43 2.28 -8.74
CA SER A 41 9.21 2.53 -7.98
C SER A 41 8.76 3.96 -8.18
N ARG A 42 7.54 4.11 -8.68
CA ARG A 42 6.91 5.40 -8.99
C ARG A 42 5.51 5.37 -8.45
N GLY A 43 5.22 6.27 -7.53
CA GLY A 43 3.92 6.18 -6.92
C GLY A 43 3.68 7.19 -5.83
N PHE A 44 2.83 6.80 -4.93
CA PHE A 44 2.26 7.64 -3.93
C PHE A 44 2.22 6.93 -2.57
N ILE A 45 2.44 7.67 -1.51
CA ILE A 45 2.18 7.22 -0.15
C ILE A 45 1.12 8.13 0.49
N GLU A 46 0.03 7.55 0.97
CA GLU A 46 -0.96 8.23 1.80
C GLU A 46 -0.47 8.21 3.26
N GLY A 47 0.54 9.02 3.56
CA GLY A 47 1.26 8.99 4.84
C GLY A 47 1.14 10.30 5.62
N TYR A 48 0.01 10.97 5.59
CA TYR A 48 -0.22 12.27 6.21
C TYR A 48 -1.40 12.26 7.19
N TYR A 49 -1.51 13.31 7.97
CA TYR A 49 -2.61 13.57 8.89
C TYR A 49 -3.81 14.19 8.17
N GLY A 50 -4.98 14.07 8.76
CA GLY A 50 -6.25 14.56 8.25
C GLY A 50 -7.16 13.42 7.81
N SER A 51 -8.30 13.74 7.24
CA SER A 51 -9.27 12.73 6.83
C SER A 51 -8.67 11.76 5.81
N PRO A 52 -8.63 10.46 6.11
CA PRO A 52 -8.21 9.46 5.14
C PRO A 52 -9.05 9.53 3.86
N TRP A 53 -8.44 9.26 2.72
CA TRP A 53 -9.18 9.21 1.47
C TRP A 53 -10.22 8.10 1.46
N SER A 54 -11.27 8.27 0.68
CA SER A 54 -12.25 7.22 0.51
C SER A 54 -11.67 6.04 -0.30
N THR A 55 -12.23 4.86 -0.11
CA THR A 55 -11.90 3.68 -0.94
C THR A 55 -12.05 3.99 -2.43
N LYS A 56 -13.10 4.73 -2.79
CA LYS A 56 -13.34 5.17 -4.19
C LYS A 56 -12.19 6.03 -4.72
N ASP A 57 -11.69 6.98 -3.95
CA ASP A 57 -10.62 7.87 -4.39
C ASP A 57 -9.31 7.10 -4.55
N ARG A 58 -9.00 6.17 -3.64
CA ARG A 58 -7.83 5.29 -3.74
C ARG A 58 -7.89 4.39 -4.97
N VAL A 59 -9.05 3.78 -5.22
CA VAL A 59 -9.30 2.97 -6.43
C VAL A 59 -9.10 3.80 -7.69
N ASN A 60 -9.65 5.01 -7.73
CA ASN A 60 -9.49 5.93 -8.85
C ASN A 60 -8.03 6.34 -9.04
N LEU A 61 -7.32 6.69 -7.97
CA LEU A 61 -5.90 7.07 -8.02
C LEU A 61 -5.05 5.95 -8.61
N MET A 62 -5.24 4.71 -8.16
CA MET A 62 -4.50 3.57 -8.70
C MET A 62 -4.87 3.28 -10.15
N THR A 63 -6.15 3.34 -10.49
CA THR A 63 -6.63 3.10 -11.85
C THR A 63 -6.04 4.11 -12.83
N TRP A 64 -6.19 5.39 -12.55
CA TRP A 64 -5.66 6.46 -13.41
C TRP A 64 -4.14 6.58 -13.33
N GLY A 65 -3.58 6.47 -12.14
CA GLY A 65 -2.12 6.51 -11.94
C GLY A 65 -1.38 5.45 -12.75
N GLY A 66 -1.98 4.26 -12.86
CA GLY A 66 -1.44 3.20 -13.70
C GLY A 66 -1.32 3.58 -15.17
N TYR A 67 -2.22 4.39 -15.74
CA TYR A 67 -2.08 4.90 -17.11
C TYR A 67 -0.86 5.82 -17.27
N TYR A 68 -0.50 6.54 -16.20
CA TYR A 68 0.64 7.44 -16.17
C TYR A 68 1.92 6.78 -15.64
N LYS A 69 1.98 5.44 -15.71
CA LYS A 69 3.14 4.61 -15.29
C LYS A 69 3.44 4.65 -13.79
N MET A 70 2.51 5.09 -12.96
CA MET A 70 2.57 4.83 -11.53
C MET A 70 2.47 3.32 -11.29
N ASN A 71 3.28 2.77 -10.40
CA ASN A 71 3.32 1.33 -10.13
C ASN A 71 3.33 0.98 -8.63
N THR A 72 3.17 1.97 -7.76
CA THR A 72 3.17 1.75 -6.30
C THR A 72 2.22 2.74 -5.64
N TYR A 73 1.39 2.24 -4.75
CA TYR A 73 0.59 3.02 -3.82
C TYR A 73 0.72 2.43 -2.42
N VAL A 74 1.18 3.22 -1.46
CA VAL A 74 1.36 2.79 -0.06
C VAL A 74 0.24 3.36 0.79
N TYR A 75 -0.55 2.47 1.37
CA TYR A 75 -1.62 2.80 2.30
C TYR A 75 -1.04 2.95 3.71
N ALA A 76 -0.93 4.18 4.19
CA ALA A 76 -0.37 4.51 5.49
C ALA A 76 -1.01 5.78 6.12
N PRO A 77 -2.36 5.97 6.07
CA PRO A 77 -2.97 7.19 6.57
C PRO A 77 -2.81 7.31 8.08
N LYS A 78 -2.20 8.41 8.54
CA LYS A 78 -1.83 8.62 9.95
C LYS A 78 -3.03 8.62 10.91
N ASP A 79 -4.20 9.06 10.43
CA ASP A 79 -5.42 9.13 11.23
C ASP A 79 -6.36 7.93 11.02
N ASP A 80 -5.92 6.89 10.29
CA ASP A 80 -6.59 5.59 10.34
C ASP A 80 -6.18 4.84 11.62
N PRO A 81 -7.12 4.62 12.55
CA PRO A 81 -6.81 3.91 13.80
C PRO A 81 -6.25 2.51 13.57
N LEU A 82 -6.75 1.81 12.53
CA LEU A 82 -6.36 0.43 12.24
C LEU A 82 -4.98 0.31 11.59
N HIS A 83 -4.45 1.41 11.05
CA HIS A 83 -3.08 1.48 10.58
C HIS A 83 -2.07 1.69 11.73
N ARG A 84 -2.43 2.44 12.76
CA ARG A 84 -1.48 2.97 13.74
C ARG A 84 -1.92 2.75 15.20
N ASN A 85 -2.89 3.53 15.72
CA ASN A 85 -3.24 3.55 17.14
C ASN A 85 -3.90 2.26 17.62
N ASN A 86 -4.62 1.58 16.76
CA ASN A 86 -5.29 0.30 17.02
C ASN A 86 -4.87 -0.76 15.98
N TRP A 87 -3.58 -0.81 15.68
CA TRP A 87 -3.02 -1.73 14.67
C TRP A 87 -3.32 -3.21 14.93
N ARG A 88 -3.56 -3.58 16.20
CA ARG A 88 -3.97 -4.96 16.59
C ARG A 88 -5.40 -5.29 16.18
N GLY A 89 -6.25 -4.27 16.03
CA GLY A 89 -7.65 -4.48 15.65
C GLY A 89 -7.77 -5.08 14.26
N LEU A 90 -8.50 -6.18 14.13
CA LEU A 90 -8.83 -6.75 12.83
C LEU A 90 -9.93 -5.93 12.15
N TYR A 91 -9.96 -5.96 10.85
CA TYR A 91 -11.08 -5.43 10.06
C TYR A 91 -12.32 -6.31 10.24
N THR A 92 -13.49 -5.69 10.22
CA THR A 92 -14.75 -6.42 10.08
C THR A 92 -14.88 -7.02 8.67
N GLU A 93 -15.78 -7.99 8.50
CA GLU A 93 -16.07 -8.55 7.18
C GLU A 93 -16.51 -7.47 6.19
N ASP A 94 -17.37 -6.54 6.65
CA ASP A 94 -17.80 -5.41 5.84
C ASP A 94 -16.65 -4.52 5.37
N GLN A 95 -15.72 -4.19 6.25
CA GLN A 95 -14.51 -3.41 5.89
C GLN A 95 -13.60 -4.18 4.91
N ILE A 96 -13.47 -5.48 5.09
CA ILE A 96 -12.70 -6.30 4.14
C ILE A 96 -13.36 -6.26 2.76
N GLU A 97 -14.67 -6.48 2.67
CA GLU A 97 -15.38 -6.54 1.39
C GLU A 97 -15.48 -5.17 0.71
N ASN A 98 -15.73 -4.11 1.47
CA ASN A 98 -16.03 -2.80 0.91
C ASN A 98 -14.85 -1.81 0.90
N GLU A 99 -13.77 -2.11 1.63
CA GLU A 99 -12.60 -1.24 1.69
C GLU A 99 -11.33 -1.92 1.15
N ILE A 100 -10.88 -3.04 1.76
CA ILE A 100 -9.58 -3.65 1.44
C ILE A 100 -9.59 -4.36 0.09
N LYS A 101 -10.57 -5.23 -0.17
CA LYS A 101 -10.67 -5.97 -1.43
C LYS A 101 -10.74 -5.07 -2.66
N PRO A 102 -11.61 -4.04 -2.72
CA PRO A 102 -11.67 -3.17 -3.89
C PRO A 102 -10.35 -2.48 -4.20
N GLN A 103 -9.58 -2.09 -3.17
CA GLN A 103 -8.27 -1.48 -3.34
C GLN A 103 -7.23 -2.49 -3.85
N ALA A 104 -7.21 -3.70 -3.30
CA ALA A 104 -6.32 -4.77 -3.75
C ALA A 104 -6.62 -5.16 -5.22
N GLU A 105 -7.90 -5.27 -5.60
CA GLU A 105 -8.32 -5.56 -6.96
C GLU A 105 -7.95 -4.43 -7.93
N ALA A 106 -8.18 -3.17 -7.55
CA ALA A 106 -7.81 -2.02 -8.37
C ALA A 106 -6.30 -1.99 -8.61
N GLY A 107 -5.50 -2.22 -7.57
CA GLY A 107 -4.05 -2.32 -7.68
C GLY A 107 -3.62 -3.44 -8.64
N ASN A 108 -4.20 -4.63 -8.50
CA ASN A 108 -3.89 -5.77 -9.36
C ASN A 108 -4.27 -5.50 -10.84
N LYS A 109 -5.44 -4.90 -11.09
CA LYS A 109 -5.90 -4.57 -12.45
C LYS A 109 -5.07 -3.48 -13.10
N SER A 110 -4.74 -2.42 -12.36
CA SER A 110 -3.99 -1.26 -12.87
C SER A 110 -2.48 -1.48 -12.94
N LYS A 111 -1.97 -2.60 -12.39
CA LYS A 111 -0.53 -2.87 -12.21
C LYS A 111 0.16 -1.87 -11.28
N VAL A 112 -0.60 -1.23 -10.42
CA VAL A 112 -0.12 -0.44 -9.29
C VAL A 112 -0.11 -1.33 -8.05
N ARG A 113 1.05 -1.56 -7.47
CA ARG A 113 1.16 -2.36 -6.24
C ARG A 113 0.43 -1.63 -5.11
N PHE A 114 -0.64 -2.20 -4.63
CA PHE A 114 -1.27 -1.77 -3.39
C PHE A 114 -0.46 -2.35 -2.23
N VAL A 115 0.28 -1.48 -1.54
CA VAL A 115 1.11 -1.85 -0.39
C VAL A 115 0.34 -1.50 0.87
N TYR A 116 -0.06 -2.51 1.62
CA TYR A 116 -0.72 -2.30 2.91
C TYR A 116 0.33 -2.13 4.00
N ALA A 117 0.34 -0.98 4.67
CA ALA A 117 1.32 -0.67 5.69
C ALA A 117 0.71 -0.63 7.09
N LEU A 118 1.49 -1.02 8.10
CA LEU A 118 1.20 -0.83 9.52
C LEU A 118 2.35 -0.09 10.20
N ALA A 119 2.01 0.81 11.13
CA ALA A 119 2.96 1.53 11.98
C ALA A 119 2.77 1.14 13.46
N PRO A 120 3.13 -0.10 13.86
CA PRO A 120 2.85 -0.62 15.18
C PRO A 120 3.79 -0.08 16.26
N PHE A 121 4.84 0.63 15.91
CA PHE A 121 5.88 1.07 16.83
C PHE A 121 5.67 2.46 17.39
N HIS A 122 4.72 3.19 16.84
CA HIS A 122 4.41 4.54 17.28
C HIS A 122 3.89 4.55 18.73
N ASN A 123 4.47 5.38 19.58
CA ASN A 123 4.19 5.45 21.01
C ASN A 123 3.97 6.89 21.50
N ASP A 124 3.27 7.69 20.73
CA ASP A 124 2.99 9.07 21.05
C ASP A 124 1.48 9.37 20.92
N GLY A 125 1.04 10.46 21.54
CA GLY A 125 -0.35 10.88 21.51
C GLY A 125 -1.32 9.76 21.89
N GLU A 126 -2.30 9.48 21.04
CA GLU A 126 -3.30 8.43 21.24
C GLU A 126 -2.74 7.00 21.14
N ALA A 127 -1.57 6.83 20.55
CA ALA A 127 -0.89 5.54 20.47
C ALA A 127 -0.08 5.19 21.72
N ARG A 128 0.02 6.10 22.70
CA ARG A 128 0.80 5.89 23.91
C ARG A 128 0.36 4.61 24.64
N GLY A 129 1.34 3.73 24.91
CA GLY A 129 1.11 2.42 25.53
C GLY A 129 0.45 1.37 24.65
N LYS A 130 0.15 1.67 23.39
CA LYS A 130 -0.47 0.74 22.43
C LYS A 130 0.53 0.18 21.41
N HIS A 131 1.77 0.62 21.46
CA HIS A 131 2.84 0.19 20.55
C HIS A 131 3.17 -1.28 20.71
N PHE A 132 3.90 -1.82 19.75
CA PHE A 132 4.46 -3.18 19.80
C PHE A 132 5.44 -3.30 20.97
N ARG A 133 5.31 -4.34 21.78
CA ARG A 133 6.07 -4.49 23.04
C ARG A 133 7.27 -5.40 22.85
N PHE A 134 8.38 -4.97 23.43
CA PHE A 134 9.66 -5.69 23.43
C PHE A 134 10.19 -5.99 24.83
N ASP A 135 9.43 -5.63 25.86
CA ASP A 135 9.83 -5.69 27.27
C ASP A 135 9.97 -7.11 27.81
N THR A 136 9.15 -8.04 27.31
CA THR A 136 9.25 -9.46 27.62
C THR A 136 9.06 -10.31 26.37
N GLU A 137 9.60 -11.55 26.38
CA GLU A 137 9.39 -12.49 25.28
C GLU A 137 7.91 -12.85 25.10
N GLU A 138 7.16 -12.96 26.18
CA GLU A 138 5.71 -13.22 26.15
C GLU A 138 4.96 -12.10 25.41
N HIS A 139 5.23 -10.84 25.76
CA HIS A 139 4.62 -9.69 25.10
C HIS A 139 5.03 -9.62 23.63
N TYR A 140 6.30 -9.86 23.34
CA TYR A 140 6.80 -9.89 21.97
C TYR A 140 6.05 -10.92 21.12
N GLN A 141 5.96 -12.17 21.57
CA GLN A 141 5.30 -13.24 20.83
C GLN A 141 3.80 -13.00 20.67
N LYS A 142 3.16 -12.42 21.67
CA LYS A 142 1.75 -12.03 21.58
C LYS A 142 1.55 -10.96 20.50
N ASP A 143 2.33 -9.89 20.53
CA ASP A 143 2.21 -8.79 19.58
C ASP A 143 2.59 -9.23 18.17
N LEU A 144 3.59 -10.09 18.03
CA LEU A 144 3.96 -10.67 16.73
C LEU A 144 2.82 -11.51 16.14
N LYS A 145 2.14 -12.30 16.95
CA LYS A 145 0.97 -13.07 16.52
C LYS A 145 -0.16 -12.17 16.04
N GLU A 146 -0.44 -11.08 16.76
CA GLU A 146 -1.48 -10.10 16.40
C GLU A 146 -1.12 -9.37 15.10
N LEU A 147 0.15 -8.98 14.93
CA LEU A 147 0.66 -8.36 13.72
C LEU A 147 0.53 -9.28 12.51
N LYS A 148 0.93 -10.54 12.66
CA LYS A 148 0.79 -11.55 11.61
C LYS A 148 -0.68 -11.79 11.25
N ALA A 149 -1.57 -11.89 12.24
CA ALA A 149 -3.00 -12.07 11.99
C ALA A 149 -3.59 -10.92 11.17
N LYS A 150 -3.20 -9.68 11.48
CA LYS A 150 -3.64 -8.50 10.73
C LYS A 150 -3.15 -8.54 9.28
N TYR A 151 -1.88 -8.85 9.04
CA TYR A 151 -1.36 -8.96 7.68
C TYR A 151 -2.01 -10.12 6.92
N MET A 152 -2.19 -11.27 7.55
CA MET A 152 -2.85 -12.41 6.90
C MET A 152 -4.27 -12.08 6.48
N GLN A 153 -5.04 -11.39 7.31
CA GLN A 153 -6.39 -10.93 6.94
C GLN A 153 -6.38 -10.08 5.65
N THR A 154 -5.41 -9.18 5.52
CA THR A 154 -5.31 -8.35 4.31
C THR A 154 -4.77 -9.11 3.10
N ILE A 155 -3.86 -10.07 3.30
CA ILE A 155 -3.35 -10.94 2.25
C ILE A 155 -4.47 -11.84 1.71
N ASP A 156 -5.30 -12.39 2.58
CA ASP A 156 -6.46 -13.20 2.20
C ASP A 156 -7.49 -12.37 1.42
N ALA A 157 -7.58 -11.07 1.71
CA ALA A 157 -8.39 -10.11 0.95
C ALA A 157 -7.78 -9.73 -0.41
N GLY A 158 -6.61 -10.25 -0.76
CA GLY A 158 -5.99 -10.04 -2.08
C GLY A 158 -4.81 -9.06 -2.12
N VAL A 159 -4.40 -8.51 -0.98
CA VAL A 159 -3.16 -7.71 -0.89
C VAL A 159 -1.94 -8.57 -1.21
N ARG A 160 -1.02 -8.05 -2.01
CA ARG A 160 0.19 -8.79 -2.45
C ARG A 160 1.49 -8.18 -1.94
N GLN A 161 1.42 -7.05 -1.29
CA GLN A 161 2.59 -6.41 -0.70
C GLN A 161 2.21 -5.73 0.60
N ILE A 162 2.99 -5.99 1.63
CA ILE A 162 2.87 -5.39 2.96
C ILE A 162 4.08 -4.53 3.27
N ALA A 163 3.94 -3.58 4.19
CA ALA A 163 5.04 -2.78 4.70
C ALA A 163 4.90 -2.59 6.21
N LEU A 164 6.03 -2.61 6.89
CA LEU A 164 6.17 -2.32 8.30
C LEU A 164 6.87 -0.97 8.45
N LEU A 165 6.21 0.00 9.07
CA LEU A 165 6.73 1.35 9.23
C LEU A 165 7.18 1.56 10.69
N ALA A 166 8.42 2.00 10.85
CA ALA A 166 8.95 2.38 12.16
C ALA A 166 8.39 3.73 12.63
N ASP A 167 8.06 4.60 11.67
CA ASP A 167 7.52 5.94 11.90
C ASP A 167 8.44 6.78 12.84
N ASP A 168 7.87 7.66 13.67
CA ASP A 168 8.62 8.52 14.60
C ASP A 168 9.00 7.81 15.92
N SER A 169 9.23 6.52 15.89
CA SER A 169 9.62 5.74 17.06
C SER A 169 11.09 5.94 17.41
N THR A 170 11.42 7.09 17.97
CA THR A 170 12.79 7.56 18.17
C THR A 170 13.55 6.90 19.33
N ASP A 171 12.85 6.30 20.30
CA ASP A 171 13.47 5.90 21.57
C ASP A 171 13.72 4.40 21.74
N TRP A 172 13.43 3.59 20.74
CA TRP A 172 13.52 2.15 20.85
C TRP A 172 14.95 1.63 21.03
N GLY A 173 15.90 2.22 20.33
CA GLY A 173 17.32 1.87 20.48
C GLY A 173 17.84 2.19 21.88
N ALA A 174 17.44 3.31 22.45
CA ALA A 174 17.82 3.71 23.80
C ALA A 174 17.13 2.87 24.88
N GLN A 175 15.86 2.50 24.66
CA GLN A 175 15.07 1.77 25.65
C GLN A 175 15.37 0.26 25.66
N TYR A 176 15.67 -0.35 24.52
CA TYR A 176 15.87 -1.81 24.38
C TYR A 176 17.27 -2.21 23.93
N GLY A 177 18.18 -1.27 23.84
CA GLY A 177 19.63 -1.53 23.84
C GLY A 177 20.27 -1.93 22.53
N ASN A 178 19.53 -2.04 21.40
CA ASN A 178 20.15 -2.27 20.09
C ASN A 178 19.24 -2.00 18.90
N ASP A 179 19.85 -1.68 17.76
CA ASP A 179 19.18 -1.48 16.48
C ASP A 179 18.58 -2.75 15.86
N ASN A 180 18.77 -3.91 16.51
CA ASN A 180 18.31 -5.20 15.99
C ASN A 180 16.86 -5.52 16.32
N THR A 181 16.19 -4.73 17.14
CA THR A 181 14.82 -4.95 17.59
C THR A 181 13.83 -5.00 16.42
N TYR A 182 13.90 -4.04 15.51
CA TYR A 182 13.08 -4.02 14.29
C TYR A 182 13.46 -5.13 13.32
N VAL A 183 14.75 -5.43 13.23
CA VAL A 183 15.28 -6.50 12.37
C VAL A 183 14.74 -7.85 12.83
N ARG A 184 14.58 -8.05 14.14
CA ARG A 184 13.96 -9.25 14.69
C ARG A 184 12.50 -9.40 14.19
N VAL A 185 11.69 -8.35 14.33
CA VAL A 185 10.28 -8.39 13.86
C VAL A 185 10.18 -8.67 12.35
N LEU A 186 11.13 -8.18 11.56
CA LEU A 186 11.18 -8.45 10.12
C LEU A 186 11.60 -9.87 9.76
N LYS A 187 12.34 -10.55 10.65
CA LYS A 187 12.79 -11.94 10.44
C LYS A 187 11.78 -12.97 10.92
N ASP A 188 11.09 -12.68 12.02
CA ASP A 188 10.13 -13.56 12.67
C ASP A 188 8.75 -13.48 12.02
#